data_eb552af540372e77a14533a9f4803acf
#
_entry.id   eb552af540372e77a14533a9f4803acf
#
_cell.length_a   1.000
_cell.length_b   1.000
_cell.length_c   1.000
_cell.angle_alpha   90.00
_cell.angle_beta   90.00
_cell.angle_gamma   90.00
#
_symmetry.space_group_name_H-M   'P 1'
#
loop_
_entity.id
_entity.type
_entity.pdbx_description
1 polymer ?
#
loop_
_entity_poly.entity_id
_entity_poly.type
_entity_poly.pdbx_seq_one_letter_code
_entity_poly.pdbx_strand_id
1 'polypeptide(L)'
;MRICLILEGCYPYVHGGVSTWMHQYIKEMKEHEFVLWVIGAHAEDKGKFVYELPENVVEVKEVFLDDALHVKDTGKLLHIFTREEQDSLRELMDCGRPDWEVLFRLYHDKKINPMSFLKSEEFLEILEKSCLEKYPYTAFADAFHTMRSMLLPVLYLLGSEVPQADVYHAICTGYGGMLACLGG
;
A
#
# COMPACT_ATOMS: atom_id res chain seq x y z
N MET A 1 -15.63 -11.20 17.40
CA MET A 1 -15.33 -10.25 16.31
C MET A 1 -14.12 -10.73 15.55
N ARG A 2 -14.11 -10.50 14.26
CA ARG A 2 -12.94 -10.74 13.40
C ARG A 2 -12.18 -9.43 13.18
N ILE A 3 -10.96 -9.35 13.69
CA ILE A 3 -10.14 -8.15 13.71
C ILE A 3 -8.97 -8.31 12.74
N CYS A 4 -8.86 -7.43 11.76
CA CYS A 4 -7.68 -7.38 10.88
C CYS A 4 -6.62 -6.47 11.49
N LEU A 5 -5.47 -7.05 11.83
CA LEU A 5 -4.29 -6.32 12.28
C LEU A 5 -3.39 -6.05 11.08
N ILE A 6 -3.14 -4.77 10.78
CA ILE A 6 -2.29 -4.37 9.67
C ILE A 6 -0.91 -4.03 10.22
N LEU A 7 0.08 -4.79 9.78
CA LEU A 7 1.42 -4.85 10.34
C LEU A 7 2.45 -4.54 9.26
N GLU A 8 3.40 -3.69 9.55
CA GLU A 8 4.43 -3.28 8.60
C GLU A 8 5.83 -3.57 9.14
N GLY A 9 6.57 -4.47 8.48
CA GLY A 9 7.97 -4.77 8.75
C GLY A 9 8.29 -5.36 10.15
N CYS A 10 7.31 -5.93 10.85
CA CYS A 10 7.49 -6.41 12.22
C CYS A 10 6.93 -7.83 12.44
N TYR A 11 5.89 -7.99 13.23
CA TYR A 11 5.24 -9.28 13.50
C TYR A 11 4.61 -9.86 12.21
N PRO A 12 4.74 -11.14 11.94
CA PRO A 12 5.38 -12.18 12.73
C PRO A 12 6.84 -12.52 12.32
N TYR A 13 7.53 -11.69 11.53
CA TYR A 13 8.83 -11.99 10.93
C TYR A 13 10.03 -11.63 11.80
N VAL A 14 9.92 -10.62 12.66
CA VAL A 14 11.06 -10.07 13.40
C VAL A 14 10.77 -10.04 14.89
N HIS A 15 11.73 -10.50 15.70
CA HIS A 15 11.68 -10.30 17.15
C HIS A 15 11.92 -8.83 17.50
N GLY A 16 11.07 -8.26 18.35
CA GLY A 16 11.19 -6.86 18.78
C GLY A 16 10.05 -6.46 19.71
N GLY A 17 10.12 -5.24 20.23
CA GLY A 17 9.13 -4.73 21.20
C GLY A 17 7.70 -4.74 20.64
N VAL A 18 7.51 -4.22 19.42
CA VAL A 18 6.20 -4.20 18.74
C VAL A 18 5.71 -5.61 18.48
N SER A 19 6.57 -6.50 17.98
CA SER A 19 6.21 -7.89 17.68
C SER A 19 5.84 -8.67 18.95
N THR A 20 6.61 -8.49 20.03
CA THR A 20 6.33 -9.14 21.32
C THR A 20 5.02 -8.63 21.90
N TRP A 21 4.78 -7.33 21.88
CA TRP A 21 3.54 -6.74 22.34
C TRP A 21 2.34 -7.26 21.52
N MET A 22 2.47 -7.28 20.20
CA MET A 22 1.40 -7.76 19.33
C MET A 22 1.09 -9.24 19.55
N HIS A 23 2.12 -10.07 19.73
CA HIS A 23 1.94 -11.49 20.04
C HIS A 23 1.17 -11.70 21.36
N GLN A 24 1.51 -10.93 22.41
CA GLN A 24 0.79 -10.97 23.68
C GLN A 24 -0.64 -10.44 23.55
N TYR A 25 -0.84 -9.35 22.82
CA TYR A 25 -2.16 -8.77 22.56
C TYR A 25 -3.11 -9.82 21.94
N ILE A 26 -2.67 -10.53 20.91
CA ILE A 26 -3.47 -11.57 20.26
C ILE A 26 -3.75 -12.73 21.25
N LYS A 27 -2.75 -13.16 22.01
CA LYS A 27 -2.89 -14.28 22.97
C LYS A 27 -3.85 -13.97 24.13
N GLU A 28 -3.91 -12.71 24.56
CA GLU A 28 -4.81 -12.31 25.66
C GLU A 28 -6.26 -12.09 25.20
N MET A 29 -6.48 -11.81 23.91
CA MET A 29 -7.82 -11.58 23.34
C MET A 29 -8.40 -12.82 22.67
N LYS A 30 -8.50 -13.91 23.41
CA LYS A 30 -8.91 -15.24 22.91
C LYS A 30 -10.35 -15.31 22.38
N GLU A 31 -11.21 -14.37 22.79
CA GLU A 31 -12.59 -14.25 22.35
C GLU A 31 -12.74 -13.63 20.94
N HIS A 32 -11.63 -13.20 20.33
CA HIS A 32 -11.61 -12.61 18.99
C HIS A 32 -10.80 -13.45 18.03
N GLU A 33 -11.22 -13.45 16.77
CA GLU A 33 -10.45 -13.98 15.66
C GLU A 33 -9.58 -12.87 15.06
N PHE A 34 -8.35 -13.20 14.71
CA PHE A 34 -7.43 -12.25 14.09
C PHE A 34 -7.06 -12.67 12.68
N VAL A 35 -7.09 -11.68 11.79
CA VAL A 35 -6.48 -11.73 10.47
C VAL A 35 -5.24 -10.85 10.51
N LEU A 36 -4.10 -11.38 10.10
CA LEU A 36 -2.88 -10.58 9.98
C LEU A 36 -2.74 -10.15 8.52
N TRP A 37 -2.82 -8.85 8.26
CA TRP A 37 -2.51 -8.27 6.95
C TRP A 37 -1.12 -7.64 7.04
N VAL A 38 -0.13 -8.35 6.52
CA VAL A 38 1.28 -8.05 6.76
C VAL A 38 1.91 -7.47 5.51
N ILE A 39 2.57 -6.33 5.67
CA ILE A 39 3.35 -5.67 4.63
C ILE A 39 4.82 -5.96 4.93
N GLY A 40 5.45 -6.76 4.09
CA GLY A 40 6.88 -7.09 4.16
C GLY A 40 7.70 -6.35 3.10
N ALA A 41 9.01 -6.28 3.28
CA ALA A 41 9.91 -5.69 2.30
C ALA A 41 10.20 -6.67 1.15
N HIS A 42 10.50 -7.93 1.48
CA HIS A 42 11.02 -8.93 0.55
C HIS A 42 10.11 -10.16 0.46
N ALA A 43 9.73 -10.53 -0.76
CA ALA A 43 8.89 -11.71 -1.03
C ALA A 43 9.55 -13.03 -0.62
N GLU A 44 10.87 -13.05 -0.53
CA GLU A 44 11.62 -14.21 -0.03
C GLU A 44 11.31 -14.54 1.43
N ASP A 45 10.81 -13.58 2.22
CA ASP A 45 10.45 -13.79 3.64
C ASP A 45 9.08 -14.42 3.81
N LYS A 46 8.35 -14.66 2.73
CA LYS A 46 7.01 -15.24 2.76
C LYS A 46 6.97 -16.53 3.60
N GLY A 47 6.08 -16.55 4.59
CA GLY A 47 5.87 -17.68 5.48
C GLY A 47 6.99 -17.97 6.48
N LYS A 48 8.07 -17.16 6.53
CA LYS A 48 9.20 -17.36 7.44
C LYS A 48 8.92 -16.71 8.80
N PHE A 49 7.87 -17.14 9.49
CA PHE A 49 7.49 -16.61 10.78
C PHE A 49 8.46 -17.04 11.88
N VAL A 50 8.88 -16.09 12.71
CA VAL A 50 9.73 -16.35 13.90
C VAL A 50 8.90 -16.56 15.18
N TYR A 51 7.59 -16.35 15.09
CA TYR A 51 6.63 -16.62 16.16
C TYR A 51 5.74 -17.79 15.77
N GLU A 52 5.44 -18.66 16.75
CA GLU A 52 4.34 -19.61 16.64
C GLU A 52 3.01 -18.83 16.78
N LEU A 53 2.21 -18.83 15.72
CA LEU A 53 0.98 -18.04 15.69
C LEU A 53 -0.04 -18.59 16.67
N PRO A 54 -0.69 -17.73 17.49
CA PRO A 54 -1.79 -18.15 18.38
C PRO A 54 -2.95 -18.75 17.60
N GLU A 55 -3.69 -19.69 18.23
CA GLU A 55 -4.81 -20.43 17.61
C GLU A 55 -5.95 -19.53 17.10
N ASN A 56 -6.09 -18.34 17.66
CA ASN A 56 -7.08 -17.35 17.25
C ASN A 56 -6.63 -16.47 16.06
N VAL A 57 -5.44 -16.69 15.50
CA VAL A 57 -5.05 -16.17 14.19
C VAL A 57 -5.60 -17.10 13.12
N VAL A 58 -6.64 -16.67 12.41
CA VAL A 58 -7.37 -17.50 11.45
C VAL A 58 -6.89 -17.35 10.01
N GLU A 59 -6.20 -16.24 9.70
CA GLU A 59 -5.67 -15.94 8.36
C GLU A 59 -4.42 -15.06 8.46
N VAL A 60 -3.46 -15.29 7.57
CA VAL A 60 -2.32 -14.39 7.33
C VAL A 60 -2.28 -14.02 5.85
N LYS A 61 -2.50 -12.74 5.56
CA LYS A 61 -2.38 -12.18 4.23
C LYS A 61 -1.08 -11.39 4.13
N GLU A 62 -0.18 -11.86 3.29
CA GLU A 62 1.15 -11.29 3.11
C GLU A 62 1.22 -10.49 1.81
N VAL A 63 1.73 -9.26 1.86
CA VAL A 63 2.00 -8.41 0.70
C VAL A 63 3.43 -7.91 0.81
N PHE A 64 4.20 -8.02 -0.27
CA PHE A 64 5.61 -7.64 -0.26
C PHE A 64 5.87 -6.48 -1.22
N LEU A 65 6.63 -5.47 -0.74
CA LEU A 65 6.88 -4.25 -1.50
C LEU A 65 7.76 -4.47 -2.72
N ASP A 66 8.66 -5.46 -2.69
CA ASP A 66 9.50 -5.81 -3.85
C ASP A 66 8.69 -6.46 -4.98
N ASP A 67 7.53 -7.08 -4.70
CA ASP A 67 6.62 -7.55 -5.73
C ASP A 67 6.13 -6.41 -6.64
N ALA A 68 6.07 -5.19 -6.12
CA ALA A 68 5.72 -4.00 -6.90
C ALA A 68 6.70 -3.79 -8.07
N LEU A 69 7.99 -4.13 -7.88
CA LEU A 69 9.02 -4.01 -8.92
C LEU A 69 8.83 -5.02 -10.05
N HIS A 70 8.11 -6.11 -9.78
CA HIS A 70 7.82 -7.19 -10.72
C HIS A 70 6.45 -7.06 -11.40
N VAL A 71 5.67 -6.03 -11.08
CA VAL A 71 4.41 -5.73 -11.76
C VAL A 71 4.68 -5.51 -13.23
N LYS A 72 4.12 -6.40 -14.06
CA LYS A 72 4.27 -6.27 -15.51
C LYS A 72 3.37 -5.16 -16.04
N ASP A 73 3.91 -4.39 -16.96
CA ASP A 73 3.10 -3.49 -17.76
C ASP A 73 2.11 -4.31 -18.62
N THR A 74 0.84 -3.98 -18.52
CA THR A 74 -0.22 -4.65 -19.29
C THR A 74 -0.41 -4.05 -20.69
N GLY A 75 0.42 -3.07 -21.03
CA GLY A 75 0.37 -2.35 -22.30
C GLY A 75 -0.31 -0.99 -22.18
N LYS A 76 -0.98 -0.54 -23.24
CA LYS A 76 -1.59 0.79 -23.30
C LYS A 76 -2.65 0.96 -22.22
N LEU A 77 -2.52 2.00 -21.41
CA LEU A 77 -3.56 2.43 -20.48
C LEU A 77 -4.77 2.95 -21.26
N LEU A 78 -5.91 2.25 -21.13
CA LEU A 78 -7.15 2.60 -21.83
C LEU A 78 -8.07 3.52 -21.01
N HIS A 79 -7.72 3.77 -19.73
CA HIS A 79 -8.50 4.62 -18.85
C HIS A 79 -8.25 6.11 -19.18
N ILE A 80 -9.34 6.85 -19.35
CA ILE A 80 -9.30 8.32 -19.50
C ILE A 80 -9.59 8.90 -18.13
N PHE A 81 -8.59 9.56 -17.54
CA PHE A 81 -8.72 10.15 -16.21
C PHE A 81 -9.62 11.37 -16.23
N THR A 82 -10.55 11.41 -15.29
CA THR A 82 -11.34 12.61 -15.02
C THR A 82 -10.47 13.67 -14.35
N ARG A 83 -10.95 14.91 -14.32
CA ARG A 83 -10.23 16.00 -13.63
C ARG A 83 -10.04 15.71 -12.14
N GLU A 84 -11.04 15.16 -11.48
CA GLU A 84 -11.00 14.75 -10.08
C GLU A 84 -9.90 13.69 -9.83
N GLU A 85 -9.80 12.71 -10.71
CA GLU A 85 -8.77 11.66 -10.64
C GLU A 85 -7.37 12.23 -10.87
N GLN A 86 -7.20 13.15 -11.83
CA GLN A 86 -5.92 13.83 -12.08
C GLN A 86 -5.52 14.71 -10.89
N ASP A 87 -6.45 15.46 -10.32
CA ASP A 87 -6.20 16.31 -9.16
C ASP A 87 -5.78 15.46 -7.94
N SER A 88 -6.45 14.33 -7.68
CA SER A 88 -6.07 13.40 -6.59
C SER A 88 -4.71 12.76 -6.81
N LEU A 89 -4.38 12.34 -8.04
CA LEU A 89 -3.07 11.80 -8.38
C LEU A 89 -1.98 12.88 -8.21
N ARG A 90 -2.25 14.10 -8.61
CA ARG A 90 -1.34 15.22 -8.42
C ARG A 90 -1.11 15.51 -6.94
N GLU A 91 -2.15 15.59 -6.12
CA GLU A 91 -2.04 15.77 -4.69
C GLU A 91 -1.23 14.65 -4.03
N LEU A 92 -1.40 13.39 -4.47
CA LEU A 92 -0.59 12.27 -4.00
C LEU A 92 0.90 12.47 -4.36
N MET A 93 1.20 12.86 -5.60
CA MET A 93 2.57 13.10 -6.07
C MET A 93 3.23 14.27 -5.34
N ASP A 94 2.46 15.29 -5.04
CA ASP A 94 2.93 16.50 -4.35
C ASP A 94 2.97 16.37 -2.82
N CYS A 95 2.74 15.17 -2.28
CA CYS A 95 2.62 14.89 -0.84
C CYS A 95 1.58 15.79 -0.14
N GLY A 96 0.52 16.13 -0.87
CA GLY A 96 -0.57 16.99 -0.42
C GLY A 96 -1.69 16.21 0.29
N ARG A 97 -2.94 16.52 -0.07
CA ARG A 97 -4.14 15.89 0.50
C ARG A 97 -4.98 15.25 -0.61
N PRO A 98 -4.59 14.08 -1.12
CA PRO A 98 -5.35 13.40 -2.15
C PRO A 98 -6.72 12.97 -1.62
N ASP A 99 -7.68 12.86 -2.52
CA ASP A 99 -8.92 12.17 -2.24
C ASP A 99 -8.68 10.65 -2.32
N TRP A 100 -8.63 10.02 -1.14
CA TRP A 100 -8.33 8.59 -1.02
C TRP A 100 -9.43 7.72 -1.63
N GLU A 101 -10.71 8.13 -1.57
CA GLU A 101 -11.80 7.36 -2.17
C GLU A 101 -11.65 7.29 -3.69
N VAL A 102 -11.21 8.38 -4.31
CA VAL A 102 -10.89 8.43 -5.74
C VAL A 102 -9.74 7.46 -6.08
N LEU A 103 -8.68 7.46 -5.28
CA LEU A 103 -7.53 6.57 -5.48
C LEU A 103 -7.91 5.10 -5.27
N PHE A 104 -8.73 4.79 -4.27
CA PHE A 104 -9.24 3.44 -4.03
C PHE A 104 -10.08 2.96 -5.22
N ARG A 105 -10.98 3.78 -5.73
CA ARG A 105 -11.75 3.46 -6.95
C ARG A 105 -10.84 3.15 -8.14
N LEU A 106 -9.77 3.93 -8.34
CA LEU A 106 -8.85 3.74 -9.46
C LEU A 106 -8.09 2.41 -9.35
N TYR A 107 -7.44 2.17 -8.23
CA TYR A 107 -6.48 1.08 -8.11
C TYR A 107 -7.09 -0.20 -7.54
N HIS A 108 -8.05 -0.09 -6.62
CA HIS A 108 -8.73 -1.26 -6.04
C HIS A 108 -9.91 -1.71 -6.91
N ASP A 109 -10.84 -0.83 -7.28
CA ASP A 109 -12.05 -1.23 -7.99
C ASP A 109 -11.81 -1.37 -9.50
N LYS A 110 -11.26 -0.33 -10.15
CA LYS A 110 -11.00 -0.33 -11.59
C LYS A 110 -9.74 -1.11 -11.98
N LYS A 111 -8.91 -1.52 -10.98
CA LYS A 111 -7.68 -2.30 -11.18
C LYS A 111 -6.71 -1.66 -12.17
N ILE A 112 -6.57 -0.33 -12.12
CA ILE A 112 -5.58 0.39 -12.94
C ILE A 112 -4.19 -0.19 -12.64
N ASN A 113 -3.49 -0.61 -13.68
CA ASN A 113 -2.15 -1.16 -13.52
C ASN A 113 -1.14 -0.04 -13.18
N PRO A 114 -0.42 -0.12 -12.03
CA PRO A 114 0.53 0.92 -11.62
C PRO A 114 1.61 1.21 -12.65
N MET A 115 2.16 0.17 -13.31
CA MET A 115 3.22 0.34 -14.30
C MET A 115 2.71 0.98 -15.58
N SER A 116 1.49 0.65 -16.00
CA SER A 116 0.88 1.28 -17.17
C SER A 116 0.58 2.77 -16.91
N PHE A 117 0.15 3.12 -15.68
CA PHE A 117 0.00 4.53 -15.29
C PHE A 117 1.35 5.26 -15.27
N LEU A 118 2.39 4.71 -14.63
CA LEU A 118 3.71 5.35 -14.53
C LEU A 118 4.44 5.49 -15.88
N LYS A 119 3.92 4.88 -16.95
CA LYS A 119 4.40 5.04 -18.34
C LYS A 119 3.45 5.86 -19.21
N SER A 120 2.35 6.34 -18.69
CA SER A 120 1.34 7.09 -19.42
C SER A 120 1.74 8.55 -19.65
N GLU A 121 1.15 9.17 -20.66
CA GLU A 121 1.27 10.60 -20.91
C GLU A 121 0.71 11.40 -19.72
N GLU A 122 -0.38 10.94 -19.12
CA GLU A 122 -0.99 11.52 -17.94
C GLU A 122 -0.01 11.69 -16.77
N PHE A 123 0.73 10.64 -16.44
CA PHE A 123 1.75 10.71 -15.39
C PHE A 123 2.83 11.73 -15.72
N LEU A 124 3.30 11.75 -16.98
CA LEU A 124 4.33 12.69 -17.43
C LEU A 124 3.84 14.14 -17.38
N GLU A 125 2.60 14.41 -17.77
CA GLU A 125 2.00 15.76 -17.70
C GLU A 125 1.85 16.25 -16.25
N ILE A 126 1.39 15.39 -15.33
CA ILE A 126 1.30 15.74 -13.91
C ILE A 126 2.69 16.02 -13.36
N LEU A 127 3.66 15.17 -13.67
CA LEU A 127 5.05 15.33 -13.21
C LEU A 127 5.68 16.61 -13.75
N GLU A 128 5.49 16.93 -15.05
CA GLU A 128 5.99 18.16 -15.66
C GLU A 128 5.46 19.39 -14.94
N LYS A 129 4.15 19.45 -14.67
CA LYS A 129 3.54 20.55 -13.93
C LYS A 129 4.12 20.69 -12.53
N SER A 130 4.27 19.57 -11.80
CA SER A 130 4.86 19.58 -10.45
C SER A 130 6.31 20.05 -10.48
N CYS A 131 7.10 19.62 -11.47
CA CYS A 131 8.48 20.08 -11.64
C CYS A 131 8.53 21.60 -11.89
N LEU A 132 7.71 22.12 -12.79
CA LEU A 132 7.71 23.56 -13.12
C LEU A 132 7.26 24.42 -11.93
N GLU A 133 6.28 23.99 -11.17
CA GLU A 133 5.68 24.76 -10.09
C GLU A 133 6.45 24.66 -8.76
N LYS A 134 6.92 23.45 -8.41
CA LYS A 134 7.47 23.16 -7.07
C LYS A 134 8.97 22.83 -7.08
N TYR A 135 9.48 22.24 -8.17
CA TYR A 135 10.84 21.73 -8.24
C TYR A 135 11.62 22.25 -9.46
N PRO A 136 11.65 23.59 -9.71
CA PRO A 136 12.17 24.16 -10.95
C PRO A 136 13.68 23.93 -11.16
N TYR A 137 14.40 23.54 -10.12
CA TYR A 137 15.85 23.28 -10.17
C TYR A 137 16.21 21.79 -10.17
N THR A 138 15.20 20.90 -10.19
CA THR A 138 15.41 19.44 -10.22
C THR A 138 15.42 18.98 -11.68
N ALA A 139 16.40 18.18 -12.04
CA ALA A 139 16.41 17.56 -13.36
C ALA A 139 15.19 16.64 -13.51
N PHE A 140 14.50 16.72 -14.66
CA PHE A 140 13.28 15.95 -14.90
C PHE A 140 13.49 14.44 -14.71
N ALA A 141 14.65 13.91 -15.15
CA ALA A 141 14.99 12.50 -14.97
C ALA A 141 15.04 12.10 -13.49
N ASP A 142 15.63 12.96 -12.64
CA ASP A 142 15.72 12.69 -11.19
C ASP A 142 14.34 12.76 -10.53
N ALA A 143 13.53 13.74 -10.90
CA ALA A 143 12.14 13.84 -10.46
C ALA A 143 11.32 12.60 -10.89
N PHE A 144 11.47 12.16 -12.13
CA PHE A 144 10.80 10.98 -12.66
C PHE A 144 11.15 9.71 -11.86
N HIS A 145 12.44 9.45 -11.66
CA HIS A 145 12.88 8.26 -10.94
C HIS A 145 12.47 8.30 -9.47
N THR A 146 12.53 9.46 -8.84
CA THR A 146 12.10 9.66 -7.46
C THR A 146 10.60 9.41 -7.32
N MET A 147 9.78 10.08 -8.13
CA MET A 147 8.32 9.90 -8.09
C MET A 147 7.92 8.46 -8.37
N ARG A 148 8.51 7.82 -9.37
CA ARG A 148 8.24 6.42 -9.68
C ARG A 148 8.55 5.51 -8.49
N SER A 149 9.70 5.70 -7.83
CA SER A 149 10.08 4.86 -6.68
C SER A 149 9.19 5.08 -5.46
N MET A 150 8.66 6.28 -5.27
CA MET A 150 7.74 6.60 -4.17
C MET A 150 6.32 6.08 -4.46
N LEU A 151 5.84 6.27 -5.69
CA LEU A 151 4.45 5.95 -6.04
C LEU A 151 4.21 4.46 -6.26
N LEU A 152 5.16 3.75 -6.86
CA LEU A 152 4.96 2.36 -7.27
C LEU A 152 4.50 1.46 -6.11
N PRO A 153 5.13 1.46 -4.93
CA PRO A 153 4.64 0.66 -3.81
C PRO A 153 3.27 1.10 -3.29
N VAL A 154 2.98 2.41 -3.27
CA VAL A 154 1.67 2.94 -2.86
C VAL A 154 0.57 2.44 -3.80
N LEU A 155 0.73 2.63 -5.11
CA LEU A 155 -0.24 2.22 -6.11
C LEU A 155 -0.42 0.70 -6.16
N TYR A 156 0.66 -0.05 -5.95
CA TYR A 156 0.63 -1.51 -5.84
C TYR A 156 -0.22 -1.96 -4.65
N LEU A 157 0.01 -1.37 -3.48
CA LEU A 157 -0.74 -1.69 -2.26
C LEU A 157 -2.22 -1.31 -2.36
N LEU A 158 -2.56 -0.20 -3.02
CA LEU A 158 -3.95 0.20 -3.28
C LEU A 158 -4.71 -0.85 -4.10
N GLY A 159 -4.02 -1.60 -4.94
CA GLY A 159 -4.59 -2.71 -5.71
C GLY A 159 -4.70 -4.03 -4.94
N SER A 160 -4.27 -4.09 -3.69
CA SER A 160 -4.28 -5.29 -2.87
C SER A 160 -5.69 -5.76 -2.57
N GLU A 161 -5.85 -7.06 -2.42
CA GLU A 161 -7.10 -7.65 -1.98
C GLU A 161 -7.27 -7.45 -0.48
N VAL A 162 -8.40 -6.88 -0.09
CA VAL A 162 -8.74 -6.58 1.32
C VAL A 162 -9.22 -7.84 2.02
N PRO A 163 -8.60 -8.27 3.13
CA PRO A 163 -9.11 -9.37 3.96
C PRO A 163 -10.46 -9.02 4.56
N GLN A 164 -11.34 -10.00 4.70
CA GLN A 164 -12.63 -9.78 5.36
C GLN A 164 -12.49 -9.73 6.88
N ALA A 165 -12.91 -8.61 7.48
CA ALA A 165 -12.90 -8.41 8.93
C ALA A 165 -14.01 -7.45 9.37
N ASP A 166 -14.37 -7.48 10.65
CA ASP A 166 -15.33 -6.54 11.24
C ASP A 166 -14.67 -5.19 11.57
N VAL A 167 -13.35 -5.21 11.83
CA VAL A 167 -12.56 -4.03 12.21
C VAL A 167 -11.16 -4.14 11.62
N TYR A 168 -10.63 -3.02 11.14
CA TYR A 168 -9.26 -2.88 10.65
C TYR A 168 -8.46 -2.01 11.61
N HIS A 169 -7.39 -2.57 12.17
CA HIS A 169 -6.53 -1.91 13.14
C HIS A 169 -5.09 -1.82 12.61
N ALA A 170 -4.69 -0.64 12.16
CA ALA A 170 -3.32 -0.38 11.74
C ALA A 170 -2.42 -0.16 12.96
N ILE A 171 -1.32 -0.90 13.03
CA ILE A 171 -0.31 -0.75 14.07
C ILE A 171 0.69 0.38 13.70
N CYS A 172 0.81 0.67 12.41
CA CYS A 172 1.68 1.69 11.84
C CYS A 172 0.86 2.71 11.06
N THR A 173 1.37 3.94 10.94
CA THR A 173 0.69 5.05 10.25
C THR A 173 0.99 5.12 8.74
N GLY A 174 2.05 4.49 8.25
CA GLY A 174 2.47 4.53 6.84
C GLY A 174 1.52 3.76 5.91
N TYR A 175 2.03 2.76 5.24
CA TYR A 175 1.22 1.89 4.38
C TYR A 175 0.10 1.19 5.15
N GLY A 176 0.35 0.83 6.41
CA GLY A 176 -0.66 0.20 7.26
C GLY A 176 -1.86 1.09 7.49
N GLY A 177 -1.67 2.39 7.74
CA GLY A 177 -2.76 3.35 7.88
C GLY A 177 -3.59 3.50 6.60
N MET A 178 -2.93 3.55 5.44
CA MET A 178 -3.59 3.61 4.13
C MET A 178 -4.45 2.36 3.88
N LEU A 179 -3.93 1.16 4.17
CA LEU A 179 -4.68 -0.08 4.01
C LEU A 179 -5.85 -0.20 5.00
N ALA A 180 -5.73 0.37 6.21
CA ALA A 180 -6.86 0.44 7.14
C ALA A 180 -8.01 1.28 6.59
N CYS A 181 -7.70 2.41 5.95
CA CYS A 181 -8.71 3.23 5.27
C CYS A 181 -9.33 2.52 4.05
N LEU A 182 -8.57 1.67 3.35
CA LEU A 182 -9.09 0.88 2.24
C LEU A 182 -10.04 -0.22 2.72
N GLY A 183 -9.79 -0.79 3.90
CA GLY A 183 -10.59 -1.88 4.48
C GLY A 183 -11.86 -1.43 5.19
N GLY A 184 -11.88 -0.22 5.73
CA GLY A 184 -13.01 0.34 6.48
C GLY A 184 -13.90 1.21 5.65
#